data_1b0874b75ac1406dd92b3cf3114d0654
#
_entry.id   1b0874b75ac1406dd92b3cf3114d0654
#
_cell.length_a   1.000
_cell.length_b   1.000
_cell.length_c   1.000
_cell.angle_alpha   90.00
_cell.angle_beta   90.00
_cell.angle_gamma   90.00
#
_symmetry.space_group_name_H-M   'P 1'
#
loop_
_entity.id
_entity.type
_entity.pdbx_description
1 polymer ?
#
loop_
_entity_poly.entity_id
_entity_poly.type
_entity_poly.pdbx_seq_one_letter_code
_entity_poly.pdbx_strand_id
1 'polypeptide(L)'
;MTTMTASQVIGLLNLEPHPEGGWYRQSFADRPDSAGRPLSTAIYYLLEGGKRNAWHRVDATEIWHWYGGDPMRIETSHDGVHRIEALLGPDLMSGERPQFVIPASHWQRTSCLGDWSLIGCTVTPGFQFSRFELAEPGWEPG
;
A
#
# COMPACT_ATOMS: atom_id res chain seq x y z
N MET A 1 20.65 16.77 7.98
CA MET A 1 19.28 16.35 7.63
C MET A 1 18.63 15.75 8.86
N THR A 2 17.46 16.22 9.23
CA THR A 2 16.74 15.74 10.40
C THR A 2 15.85 14.56 9.98
N THR A 3 16.01 13.42 10.65
CA THR A 3 15.17 12.26 10.41
C THR A 3 13.88 12.40 11.22
N MET A 4 12.74 12.33 10.54
CA MET A 4 11.43 12.35 11.21
C MET A 4 11.10 10.99 11.81
N THR A 5 10.31 11.01 12.88
CA THR A 5 9.71 9.80 13.45
C THR A 5 8.40 9.49 12.73
N ALA A 6 7.94 8.25 12.85
CA ALA A 6 6.62 7.86 12.32
C ALA A 6 5.50 8.76 12.87
N SER A 7 5.53 9.05 14.18
CA SER A 7 4.54 9.93 14.80
C SER A 7 4.51 11.33 14.20
N GLN A 8 5.69 11.88 13.87
CA GLN A 8 5.77 13.18 13.20
C GLN A 8 5.15 13.15 11.81
N VAL A 9 5.43 12.11 11.03
CA VAL A 9 4.84 11.95 9.69
C VAL A 9 3.33 11.83 9.79
N ILE A 10 2.84 10.98 10.69
CA ILE A 10 1.39 10.79 10.93
C ILE A 10 0.73 12.12 11.25
N GLY A 11 1.33 12.92 12.14
CA GLY A 11 0.79 14.22 12.51
C GLY A 11 0.81 15.24 11.38
N LEU A 12 1.93 15.34 10.65
CA LEU A 12 2.09 16.32 9.57
C LEU A 12 1.17 16.03 8.38
N LEU A 13 0.93 14.77 8.06
CA LEU A 13 0.07 14.37 6.95
C LEU A 13 -1.36 14.06 7.39
N ASN A 14 -1.68 14.19 8.67
CA ASN A 14 -3.01 13.88 9.21
C ASN A 14 -3.47 12.46 8.88
N LEU A 15 -2.60 11.48 9.07
CA LEU A 15 -2.92 10.09 8.78
C LEU A 15 -3.82 9.51 9.88
N GLU A 16 -4.66 8.57 9.51
CA GLU A 16 -5.55 7.84 10.41
C GLU A 16 -5.36 6.33 10.22
N PRO A 17 -5.76 5.50 11.20
CA PRO A 17 -5.60 4.05 11.09
C PRO A 17 -6.35 3.48 9.89
N HIS A 18 -5.70 2.54 9.18
CA HIS A 18 -6.30 1.83 8.05
C HIS A 18 -6.83 0.46 8.51
N PRO A 19 -7.98 -0.01 7.98
CA PRO A 19 -8.52 -1.33 8.34
C PRO A 19 -7.58 -2.51 8.10
N GLU A 20 -6.70 -2.41 7.09
CA GLU A 20 -5.70 -3.45 6.78
C GLU A 20 -4.48 -3.41 7.69
N GLY A 21 -4.36 -2.39 8.54
CA GLY A 21 -3.16 -2.05 9.29
C GLY A 21 -2.43 -0.88 8.66
N GLY A 22 -1.59 -0.21 9.46
CA GLY A 22 -0.91 1.00 9.02
C GLY A 22 -1.78 2.24 9.13
N TRP A 23 -1.30 3.32 8.54
CA TRP A 23 -1.92 4.65 8.61
C TRP A 23 -2.09 5.21 7.21
N TYR A 24 -3.16 5.95 6.96
CA TYR A 24 -3.42 6.47 5.63
C TYR A 24 -4.21 7.78 5.63
N ARG A 25 -4.16 8.45 4.48
CA ARG A 25 -5.05 9.56 4.17
C ARG A 25 -5.28 9.58 2.66
N GLN A 26 -6.53 9.69 2.24
CA GLN A 26 -6.84 9.94 0.83
C GLN A 26 -6.47 11.37 0.48
N SER A 27 -5.56 11.54 -0.47
CA SER A 27 -5.10 12.85 -0.92
C SER A 27 -5.84 13.32 -2.17
N PHE A 28 -6.43 12.40 -2.94
CA PHE A 28 -7.11 12.71 -4.19
C PHE A 28 -8.17 11.67 -4.52
N ALA A 29 -9.31 12.15 -5.03
CA ALA A 29 -10.30 11.32 -5.68
C ALA A 29 -10.77 12.09 -6.92
N ASP A 30 -10.66 11.48 -8.09
CA ASP A 30 -11.11 12.07 -9.35
C ASP A 30 -12.63 12.05 -9.42
N ARG A 31 -13.19 12.77 -10.41
CA ARG A 31 -14.64 12.78 -10.64
C ARG A 31 -15.16 11.34 -10.76
N PRO A 32 -16.41 11.10 -10.32
CA PRO A 32 -16.98 9.75 -10.42
C PRO A 32 -17.39 9.41 -11.85
N ASP A 33 -17.41 8.11 -12.14
CA ASP A 33 -18.02 7.56 -13.34
C ASP A 33 -19.56 7.54 -13.19
N SER A 34 -20.26 6.97 -14.18
CA SER A 34 -21.73 6.88 -14.17
C SER A 34 -22.28 6.04 -13.01
N ALA A 35 -21.47 5.13 -12.44
CA ALA A 35 -21.85 4.29 -11.31
C ALA A 35 -21.47 4.89 -9.96
N GLY A 36 -20.87 6.08 -9.93
CA GLY A 36 -20.45 6.76 -8.71
C GLY A 36 -19.07 6.37 -8.20
N ARG A 37 -18.30 5.58 -8.96
CA ARG A 37 -16.94 5.22 -8.60
C ARG A 37 -15.95 6.27 -9.09
N PRO A 38 -15.01 6.79 -8.26
CA PRO A 38 -13.99 7.70 -8.74
C PRO A 38 -13.20 7.09 -9.90
N LEU A 39 -12.81 7.89 -10.88
CA LEU A 39 -11.99 7.41 -11.99
C LEU A 39 -10.61 6.99 -11.53
N SER A 40 -10.06 7.66 -10.51
CA SER A 40 -8.83 7.28 -9.84
C SER A 40 -8.79 7.86 -8.44
N THR A 41 -8.00 7.24 -7.56
CA THR A 41 -7.76 7.74 -6.20
C THR A 41 -6.28 7.65 -5.87
N ALA A 42 -5.86 8.48 -4.93
CA ALA A 42 -4.50 8.42 -4.37
C ALA A 42 -4.55 8.56 -2.86
N ILE A 43 -3.70 7.82 -2.18
CA ILE A 43 -3.53 7.91 -0.72
C ILE A 43 -2.07 8.04 -0.36
N TYR A 44 -1.80 8.67 0.79
CA TYR A 44 -0.59 8.41 1.55
C TYR A 44 -0.81 7.18 2.41
N TYR A 45 0.22 6.35 2.56
CA TYR A 45 0.18 5.18 3.42
C TYR A 45 1.49 5.05 4.18
N LEU A 46 1.42 4.83 5.48
CA LEU A 46 2.58 4.67 6.33
C LEU A 46 2.48 3.36 7.10
N LEU A 47 3.57 2.60 7.07
CA LEU A 47 3.69 1.37 7.85
C LEU A 47 4.91 1.46 8.75
N GLU A 48 4.73 1.15 10.04
CA GLU A 48 5.80 1.20 11.02
C GLU A 48 6.60 -0.09 11.06
N GLY A 49 7.83 0.01 11.56
CA GLY A 49 8.74 -1.12 11.68
C GLY A 49 8.19 -2.22 12.56
N GLY A 50 8.47 -3.46 12.16
CA GLY A 50 7.94 -4.63 12.84
C GLY A 50 6.47 -4.90 12.58
N LYS A 51 5.81 -4.06 11.79
CA LYS A 51 4.40 -4.21 11.42
C LYS A 51 4.28 -4.68 9.98
N ARG A 52 3.18 -5.36 9.70
CA ARG A 52 2.76 -5.70 8.34
C ARG A 52 1.25 -5.53 8.28
N ASN A 53 0.74 -5.21 7.09
CA ASN A 53 -0.69 -5.15 6.92
C ASN A 53 -1.26 -6.55 6.62
N ALA A 54 -2.58 -6.66 6.64
CA ALA A 54 -3.25 -7.91 6.34
C ALA A 54 -3.24 -8.19 4.83
N TRP A 55 -3.28 -9.48 4.46
CA TRP A 55 -3.54 -9.86 3.08
C TRP A 55 -4.87 -9.27 2.62
N HIS A 56 -4.86 -8.61 1.48
CA HIS A 56 -6.05 -7.96 0.92
C HIS A 56 -5.93 -7.87 -0.59
N ARG A 57 -7.04 -7.54 -1.24
CA ARG A 57 -7.07 -7.27 -2.67
C ARG A 57 -8.12 -6.24 -3.02
N VAL A 58 -7.95 -5.62 -4.19
CA VAL A 58 -8.84 -4.62 -4.76
C VAL A 58 -9.12 -5.02 -6.20
N ASP A 59 -10.31 -4.73 -6.70
CA ASP A 59 -10.72 -5.05 -8.07
C ASP A 59 -10.21 -4.07 -9.13
N ALA A 60 -9.12 -3.38 -8.84
CA ALA A 60 -8.52 -2.36 -9.70
C ALA A 60 -7.01 -2.45 -9.64
N THR A 61 -6.33 -1.91 -10.65
CA THR A 61 -4.86 -1.84 -10.65
C THR A 61 -4.40 -0.80 -9.64
N GLU A 62 -3.46 -1.19 -8.80
CA GLU A 62 -2.86 -0.31 -7.81
C GLU A 62 -1.37 -0.16 -8.10
N ILE A 63 -0.86 1.07 -7.95
CA ILE A 63 0.57 1.35 -8.06
C ILE A 63 1.05 1.86 -6.71
N TRP A 64 2.09 1.24 -6.18
CA TRP A 64 2.76 1.66 -4.96
C TRP A 64 3.97 2.49 -5.32
N HIS A 65 4.12 3.65 -4.65
CA HIS A 65 5.21 4.61 -4.89
C HIS A 65 5.96 4.83 -3.58
N TRP A 66 7.27 4.59 -3.56
CA TRP A 66 8.07 4.90 -2.38
C TRP A 66 8.33 6.41 -2.30
N TYR A 67 8.04 7.01 -1.14
CA TYR A 67 8.23 8.44 -0.91
C TYR A 67 9.30 8.74 0.13
N GLY A 68 9.44 7.93 1.16
CA GLY A 68 10.41 8.21 2.22
C GLY A 68 10.50 7.10 3.25
N GLY A 69 11.45 7.25 4.15
CA GLY A 69 11.70 6.28 5.21
C GLY A 69 12.48 5.07 4.70
N ASP A 70 12.19 3.92 5.30
CA ASP A 70 12.89 2.68 5.00
C ASP A 70 12.22 1.90 3.86
N PRO A 71 12.93 0.95 3.24
CA PRO A 71 12.33 0.10 2.21
C PRO A 71 11.16 -0.73 2.75
N MET A 72 10.27 -1.10 1.86
CA MET A 72 9.10 -1.91 2.17
C MET A 72 9.13 -3.18 1.33
N ARG A 73 8.86 -4.32 1.98
CA ARG A 73 8.65 -5.58 1.25
C ARG A 73 7.19 -5.65 0.81
N ILE A 74 6.97 -6.00 -0.46
CA ILE A 74 5.64 -6.27 -0.99
C ILE A 74 5.60 -7.75 -1.37
N GLU A 75 4.58 -8.45 -0.86
CA GLU A 75 4.27 -9.82 -1.27
C GLU A 75 2.97 -9.80 -2.05
N THR A 76 2.92 -10.52 -3.19
CA THR A 76 1.72 -10.59 -4.02
C THR A 76 1.42 -12.04 -4.40
N SER A 77 0.15 -12.32 -4.67
CA SER A 77 -0.29 -13.62 -5.19
C SER A 77 -1.44 -13.41 -6.15
N HIS A 78 -1.30 -13.89 -7.38
CA HIS A 78 -2.35 -13.77 -8.39
C HIS A 78 -3.42 -14.86 -8.26
N ASP A 79 -3.07 -16.01 -7.69
CA ASP A 79 -3.93 -17.18 -7.64
C ASP A 79 -4.25 -17.65 -6.21
N GLY A 80 -3.70 -17.02 -5.19
CA GLY A 80 -3.86 -17.46 -3.80
C GLY A 80 -2.97 -18.65 -3.43
N VAL A 81 -2.06 -19.05 -4.30
CA VAL A 81 -1.15 -20.19 -4.10
C VAL A 81 0.32 -19.77 -4.21
N HIS A 82 0.69 -19.16 -5.33
CA HIS A 82 2.05 -18.75 -5.60
C HIS A 82 2.28 -17.32 -5.10
N ARG A 83 3.48 -17.07 -4.54
CA ARG A 83 3.87 -15.76 -4.05
C ARG A 83 5.02 -15.19 -4.86
N ILE A 84 4.99 -13.87 -5.03
CA ILE A 84 6.10 -13.09 -5.56
C ILE A 84 6.44 -12.02 -4.54
N GLU A 85 7.73 -11.76 -4.32
CA GLU A 85 8.20 -10.69 -3.44
C GLU A 85 8.89 -9.60 -4.26
N ALA A 86 8.74 -8.36 -3.82
CA ALA A 86 9.43 -7.20 -4.36
C ALA A 86 9.85 -6.27 -3.22
N LEU A 87 10.88 -5.47 -3.46
CA LEU A 87 11.32 -4.44 -2.52
C LEU A 87 11.02 -3.07 -3.12
N LEU A 88 10.27 -2.28 -2.37
CA LEU A 88 9.92 -0.92 -2.72
C LEU A 88 10.85 0.03 -1.97
N GLY A 89 11.64 0.81 -2.67
CA GLY A 89 12.61 1.70 -2.04
C GLY A 89 13.51 2.39 -3.05
N PRO A 90 14.49 3.19 -2.55
CA PRO A 90 15.32 4.04 -3.41
C PRO A 90 16.59 3.37 -3.91
N ASP A 91 17.00 2.25 -3.34
CA ASP A 91 18.30 1.65 -3.63
C ASP A 91 18.23 0.71 -4.85
N LEU A 92 18.31 1.31 -6.03
CA LEU A 92 18.20 0.57 -7.29
C LEU A 92 19.30 -0.47 -7.44
N MET A 93 20.49 -0.18 -6.93
CA MET A 93 21.63 -1.11 -7.05
C MET A 93 21.42 -2.38 -6.22
N SER A 94 20.66 -2.28 -5.13
CA SER A 94 20.30 -3.43 -4.28
C SER A 94 19.05 -4.17 -4.76
N GLY A 95 18.47 -3.76 -5.88
CA GLY A 95 17.26 -4.38 -6.42
C GLY A 95 15.97 -3.77 -5.97
N GLU A 96 16.01 -2.67 -5.19
CA GLU A 96 14.80 -1.94 -4.83
C GLU A 96 14.27 -1.15 -6.02
N ARG A 97 12.95 -0.93 -6.01
CA ARG A 97 12.30 -0.10 -7.04
C ARG A 97 11.39 0.91 -6.38
N PRO A 98 11.36 2.16 -6.86
CA PRO A 98 10.49 3.19 -6.27
C PRO A 98 9.02 3.03 -6.63
N GLN A 99 8.69 2.23 -7.64
CA GLN A 99 7.31 1.91 -8.02
C GLN A 99 7.12 0.41 -8.16
N PHE A 100 5.91 -0.05 -7.83
CA PHE A 100 5.51 -1.44 -8.03
C PHE A 100 4.04 -1.50 -8.41
N VAL A 101 3.71 -2.19 -9.52
CA VAL A 101 2.35 -2.32 -10.01
C VAL A 101 1.75 -3.63 -9.50
N ILE A 102 0.57 -3.52 -8.88
CA ILE A 102 -0.21 -4.68 -8.46
C ILE A 102 -1.46 -4.73 -9.36
N PRO A 103 -1.55 -5.75 -10.24
CA PRO A 103 -2.72 -5.91 -11.11
C PRO A 103 -4.00 -6.11 -10.31
N ALA A 104 -5.13 -5.79 -10.93
CA ALA A 104 -6.45 -5.95 -10.32
C ALA A 104 -6.64 -7.37 -9.77
N SER A 105 -7.22 -7.45 -8.58
CA SER A 105 -7.61 -8.70 -7.90
C SER A 105 -6.44 -9.58 -7.42
N HIS A 106 -5.20 -9.14 -7.54
CA HIS A 106 -4.08 -9.83 -6.91
C HIS A 106 -4.08 -9.59 -5.42
N TRP A 107 -3.86 -10.65 -4.64
CA TRP A 107 -3.64 -10.54 -3.21
C TRP A 107 -2.31 -9.83 -2.94
N GLN A 108 -2.28 -9.01 -1.88
CA GLN A 108 -1.10 -8.26 -1.51
C GLN A 108 -0.97 -8.10 -0.01
N ARG A 109 0.28 -8.04 0.47
CA ARG A 109 0.65 -7.74 1.84
C ARG A 109 1.99 -7.04 1.85
N THR A 110 2.18 -6.09 2.78
CA THR A 110 3.41 -5.32 2.89
C THR A 110 3.98 -5.36 4.30
N SER A 111 5.30 -5.18 4.41
CA SER A 111 6.01 -5.09 5.68
C SER A 111 7.07 -4.00 5.59
N CYS A 112 7.22 -3.21 6.64
CA CYS A 112 8.30 -2.23 6.75
C CYS A 112 9.58 -2.92 7.19
N LEU A 113 10.69 -2.65 6.50
CA LEU A 113 11.99 -3.27 6.78
C LEU A 113 12.87 -2.46 7.72
N GLY A 114 12.39 -1.34 8.25
CA GLY A 114 13.14 -0.50 9.18
C GLY A 114 12.22 0.14 10.20
N ASP A 115 12.37 1.44 10.42
CA ASP A 115 11.57 2.17 11.43
C ASP A 115 10.18 2.53 10.92
N TRP A 116 10.09 3.03 9.69
CA TRP A 116 8.83 3.34 9.03
C TRP A 116 9.06 3.51 7.53
N SER A 117 8.00 3.26 6.76
CA SER A 117 7.99 3.47 5.31
C SER A 117 6.79 4.33 4.96
N LEU A 118 7.01 5.41 4.21
CA LEU A 118 5.96 6.26 3.67
C LEU A 118 5.86 6.02 2.17
N ILE A 119 4.66 5.69 1.74
CA ILE A 119 4.39 5.40 0.33
C ILE A 119 3.14 6.13 -0.13
N GLY A 120 2.95 6.18 -1.43
CA GLY A 120 1.68 6.53 -2.05
C GLY A 120 1.11 5.33 -2.75
N CYS A 121 -0.21 5.23 -2.77
CA CYS A 121 -0.93 4.24 -3.56
C CYS A 121 -1.90 4.95 -4.48
N THR A 122 -1.80 4.66 -5.78
CA THR A 122 -2.76 5.15 -6.77
C THR A 122 -3.55 3.96 -7.29
N VAL A 123 -4.86 4.13 -7.42
CA VAL A 123 -5.78 3.05 -7.80
C VAL A 123 -6.66 3.54 -8.95
N THR A 124 -6.75 2.73 -10.02
CA THR A 124 -7.55 3.07 -11.21
C THR A 124 -8.25 1.82 -11.74
N PRO A 125 -9.58 1.78 -11.82
CA PRO A 125 -10.57 2.72 -11.25
C PRO A 125 -10.39 2.95 -9.76
N GLY A 126 -10.91 4.06 -9.24
CA GLY A 126 -10.61 4.50 -7.88
C GLY A 126 -10.99 3.52 -6.79
N PHE A 127 -10.30 3.63 -5.66
CA PHE A 127 -10.53 2.78 -4.50
C PHE A 127 -11.88 3.08 -3.87
N GLN A 128 -12.60 2.02 -3.50
CA GLN A 128 -13.79 2.06 -2.66
C GLN A 128 -13.72 0.90 -1.67
N PHE A 129 -14.08 1.16 -0.40
CA PHE A 129 -14.08 0.09 0.61
C PHE A 129 -15.04 -1.05 0.25
N SER A 130 -16.10 -0.78 -0.51
CA SER A 130 -17.00 -1.81 -1.03
C SER A 130 -16.36 -2.74 -2.05
N ARG A 131 -15.21 -2.35 -2.61
CA ARG A 131 -14.43 -3.12 -3.60
C ARG A 131 -13.15 -3.69 -3.01
N PHE A 132 -12.96 -3.51 -1.71
CA PHE A 132 -11.80 -3.95 -0.96
C PHE A 132 -12.15 -5.23 -0.21
N GLU A 133 -11.28 -6.23 -0.29
CA GLU A 133 -11.48 -7.52 0.36
C GLU A 133 -10.31 -7.83 1.27
N LEU A 134 -10.58 -8.03 2.57
CA LEU A 134 -9.61 -8.55 3.53
C LEU A 134 -9.69 -10.07 3.52
N ALA A 135 -8.53 -10.73 3.55
CA ALA A 135 -8.48 -12.17 3.74
C ALA A 135 -8.93 -12.54 5.16
N GLU A 136 -9.36 -13.79 5.32
CA GLU A 136 -9.67 -14.33 6.65
C GLU A 136 -8.42 -14.25 7.54
N PRO A 137 -8.58 -13.96 8.84
CA PRO A 137 -7.43 -13.91 9.76
C PRO A 137 -6.62 -15.21 9.71
N GLY A 138 -5.30 -15.06 9.55
CA GLY A 138 -4.39 -16.19 9.46
C GLY A 138 -4.29 -16.84 8.08
N TRP A 139 -5.09 -16.40 7.11
CA TRP A 139 -4.97 -16.90 5.74
C TRP A 139 -3.66 -16.46 5.10
N GLU A 140 -3.03 -17.36 4.37
CA GLU A 140 -1.85 -17.07 3.56
C GLU A 140 -1.93 -17.84 2.23
N PRO A 141 -1.34 -17.29 1.15
CA PRO A 141 -1.25 -18.03 -0.13
C PRO A 141 -0.42 -19.30 0.03
N GLY A 142 -0.88 -20.38 -0.55
CA GLY A 142 -0.17 -21.64 -0.50
C GLY A 142 -1.01 -22.86 -0.31
#